data_cdc12bfdac57f0650c1e000c1f50363c
#
_entry.id   cdc12bfdac57f0650c1e000c1f50363c
#
_cell.length_a   1.000
_cell.length_b   1.000
_cell.length_c   1.000
_cell.angle_alpha   90.00
_cell.angle_beta   90.00
_cell.angle_gamma   90.00
#
_symmetry.space_group_name_H-M   'P 1'
#
loop_
_entity.id
_entity.type
_entity.pdbx_description
1 polymer ?
#
loop_
_entity_poly.entity_id
_entity_poly.type
_entity_poly.pdbx_seq_one_letter_code
_entity_poly.pdbx_strand_id
1 'polypeptide(L)'
;EVEEINKVNIVQKPYRLTLLESDIPVHLKTIAMNKIASLRHMDPGNGEYYKIKNWVDTFMQIPFNTYKSLPISINNGMEQCHDYMTKSKDILDNAVYGLNDAKLQIMQMVGQWISNPKSVGTAIAIKGPMGTGKTTLVKEGISKILNRDFAFIALGGATDSSFLEGHSYTYEGSTWGKI
;
A
#
# COMPACT_ATOMS: atom_id res chain seq x y z
N GLU A 1 -25.86 15.49 -5.10
CA GLU A 1 -25.21 14.68 -4.05
C GLU A 1 -25.83 13.28 -3.92
N VAL A 2 -27.17 13.15 -3.65
CA VAL A 2 -27.82 11.83 -3.55
C VAL A 2 -27.79 11.08 -4.87
N GLU A 3 -27.94 11.74 -6.00
CA GLU A 3 -27.81 11.14 -7.33
C GLU A 3 -26.35 10.77 -7.67
N GLU A 4 -25.38 11.52 -7.19
CA GLU A 4 -23.96 11.20 -7.33
C GLU A 4 -23.55 10.02 -6.43
N ILE A 5 -24.04 9.99 -5.20
CA ILE A 5 -23.87 8.83 -4.28
C ILE A 5 -24.51 7.58 -4.87
N ASN A 6 -25.70 7.69 -5.46
CA ASN A 6 -26.37 6.59 -6.14
C ASN A 6 -25.63 6.17 -7.43
N LYS A 7 -24.96 7.07 -8.13
CA LYS A 7 -24.08 6.71 -9.26
C LYS A 7 -22.83 5.97 -8.84
N VAL A 8 -22.29 6.24 -7.67
CA VAL A 8 -21.18 5.49 -7.06
C VAL A 8 -21.67 4.15 -6.50
N ASN A 9 -22.90 4.08 -6.02
CA ASN A 9 -23.58 2.85 -5.58
C ASN A 9 -24.21 2.03 -6.71
N ILE A 10 -24.03 2.45 -7.97
CA ILE A 10 -24.58 1.73 -9.12
C ILE A 10 -24.02 0.33 -9.18
N VAL A 11 -24.92 -0.60 -8.94
CA VAL A 11 -24.79 -2.03 -9.24
C VAL A 11 -23.49 -2.61 -8.70
N GLN A 12 -23.51 -2.99 -7.41
CA GLN A 12 -22.53 -3.96 -6.94
C GLN A 12 -22.63 -5.17 -7.87
N LYS A 13 -21.72 -5.22 -8.85
CA LYS A 13 -21.59 -6.41 -9.69
C LYS A 13 -21.48 -7.61 -8.76
N PRO A 14 -22.19 -8.72 -9.03
CA PRO A 14 -22.05 -9.91 -8.22
C PRO A 14 -20.56 -10.26 -8.05
N TYR A 15 -20.11 -10.53 -6.85
CA TYR A 15 -18.70 -10.85 -6.54
C TYR A 15 -18.06 -11.82 -7.55
N ARG A 16 -18.83 -12.79 -8.04
CA ARG A 16 -18.36 -13.76 -9.03
C ARG A 16 -17.96 -13.13 -10.35
N LEU A 17 -18.72 -12.16 -10.85
CA LEU A 17 -18.40 -11.46 -12.08
C LEU A 17 -17.18 -10.57 -11.91
N THR A 18 -17.14 -9.80 -10.83
CA THR A 18 -15.99 -8.96 -10.51
C THR A 18 -14.71 -9.79 -10.38
N LEU A 19 -14.80 -10.96 -9.73
CA LEU A 19 -13.67 -11.87 -9.57
C LEU A 19 -13.18 -12.45 -10.92
N LEU A 20 -14.09 -12.79 -11.82
CA LEU A 20 -13.74 -13.32 -13.13
C LEU A 20 -13.10 -12.27 -14.03
N GLU A 21 -13.59 -11.04 -13.99
CA GLU A 21 -13.08 -9.90 -14.75
C GLU A 21 -11.73 -9.37 -14.20
N SER A 22 -11.40 -9.65 -12.94
CA SER A 22 -10.17 -9.16 -12.31
C SER A 22 -8.93 -9.88 -12.82
N ASP A 23 -7.76 -9.22 -12.72
CA ASP A 23 -6.45 -9.80 -13.07
C ASP A 23 -5.79 -10.54 -11.90
N ILE A 24 -6.59 -11.24 -11.11
CA ILE A 24 -6.15 -12.02 -9.95
C ILE A 24 -5.62 -13.37 -10.42
N PRO A 25 -4.50 -13.89 -9.87
CA PRO A 25 -4.00 -15.23 -10.18
C PRO A 25 -5.05 -16.33 -9.94
N VAL A 26 -5.13 -17.31 -10.83
CA VAL A 26 -6.19 -18.34 -10.83
C VAL A 26 -6.30 -19.08 -9.50
N HIS A 27 -5.18 -19.41 -8.86
CA HIS A 27 -5.18 -20.09 -7.57
C HIS A 27 -5.84 -19.26 -6.46
N LEU A 28 -5.64 -17.92 -6.46
CA LEU A 28 -6.28 -17.01 -5.52
C LEU A 28 -7.76 -16.81 -5.86
N LYS A 29 -8.12 -16.77 -7.16
CA LYS A 29 -9.53 -16.76 -7.58
C LYS A 29 -10.28 -17.97 -7.05
N THR A 30 -9.66 -19.13 -7.03
CA THR A 30 -10.28 -20.36 -6.49
C THR A 30 -10.61 -20.23 -5.01
N ILE A 31 -9.68 -19.68 -4.22
CA ILE A 31 -9.88 -19.45 -2.79
C ILE A 31 -11.04 -18.46 -2.57
N ALA A 32 -11.05 -17.35 -3.28
CA ALA A 32 -12.11 -16.36 -3.18
C ALA A 32 -13.47 -16.92 -3.62
N MET A 33 -13.50 -17.72 -4.69
CA MET A 33 -14.72 -18.36 -5.19
C MET A 33 -15.35 -19.29 -4.15
N ASN A 34 -14.54 -20.06 -3.43
CA ASN A 34 -15.00 -20.92 -2.37
C ASN A 34 -15.58 -20.11 -1.19
N LYS A 35 -14.96 -18.99 -0.82
CA LYS A 35 -15.48 -18.07 0.20
C LYS A 35 -16.81 -17.43 -0.21
N ILE A 36 -16.92 -16.99 -1.49
CA ILE A 36 -18.17 -16.45 -2.04
C ILE A 36 -19.27 -17.52 -2.10
N ALA A 37 -18.94 -18.76 -2.40
CA ALA A 37 -19.89 -19.85 -2.38
C ALA A 37 -20.41 -20.11 -0.96
N SER A 38 -19.54 -20.08 0.06
CA SER A 38 -19.94 -20.23 1.47
C SER A 38 -20.93 -19.15 1.90
N LEU A 39 -20.74 -17.88 1.48
CA LEU A 39 -21.67 -16.78 1.82
C LEU A 39 -23.12 -17.03 1.39
N ARG A 40 -23.34 -17.78 0.30
CA ARG A 40 -24.69 -18.06 -0.21
C ARG A 40 -25.52 -18.98 0.71
N HIS A 41 -24.83 -19.78 1.49
CA HIS A 41 -25.45 -20.78 2.36
C HIS A 41 -25.47 -20.36 3.83
N MET A 42 -24.95 -19.16 4.14
CA MET A 42 -24.89 -18.63 5.50
C MET A 42 -26.04 -17.68 5.77
N ASP A 43 -26.54 -17.72 7.01
CA ASP A 43 -27.54 -16.77 7.48
C ASP A 43 -26.85 -15.38 7.69
N PRO A 44 -27.41 -14.31 7.11
CA PRO A 44 -26.91 -12.94 7.35
C PRO A 44 -26.95 -12.49 8.81
N GLY A 45 -27.73 -13.14 9.65
CA GLY A 45 -27.75 -12.88 11.10
C GLY A 45 -26.55 -13.40 11.88
N ASN A 46 -25.70 -14.22 11.25
CA ASN A 46 -24.55 -14.83 11.90
C ASN A 46 -23.31 -13.92 11.81
N GLY A 47 -22.57 -13.76 12.89
CA GLY A 47 -21.31 -13.01 12.93
C GLY A 47 -20.26 -13.51 11.92
N GLU A 48 -20.19 -14.81 11.66
CA GLU A 48 -19.31 -15.41 10.66
C GLU A 48 -19.63 -14.96 9.21
N TYR A 49 -20.90 -14.67 8.90
CA TYR A 49 -21.30 -14.12 7.61
C TYR A 49 -20.57 -12.79 7.33
N TYR A 50 -20.62 -11.86 8.29
CA TYR A 50 -19.98 -10.56 8.14
C TYR A 50 -18.46 -10.67 8.07
N LYS A 51 -17.86 -11.60 8.79
CA LYS A 51 -16.44 -11.88 8.75
C LYS A 51 -16.00 -12.32 7.34
N ILE A 52 -16.69 -13.28 6.75
CA ILE A 52 -16.40 -13.76 5.40
C ILE A 52 -16.71 -12.68 4.36
N LYS A 53 -17.81 -11.95 4.52
CA LYS A 53 -18.14 -10.84 3.63
C LYS A 53 -17.06 -9.77 3.63
N ASN A 54 -16.62 -9.31 4.79
CA ASN A 54 -15.54 -8.35 4.92
C ASN A 54 -14.23 -8.86 4.31
N TRP A 55 -13.94 -10.17 4.47
CA TRP A 55 -12.79 -10.78 3.82
C TRP A 55 -12.87 -10.69 2.31
N VAL A 56 -14.02 -11.02 1.71
CA VAL A 56 -14.23 -10.94 0.26
C VAL A 56 -14.11 -9.49 -0.21
N ASP A 57 -14.74 -8.55 0.48
CA ASP A 57 -14.71 -7.13 0.14
C ASP A 57 -13.26 -6.58 0.14
N THR A 58 -12.48 -6.91 1.16
CA THR A 58 -11.07 -6.48 1.24
C THR A 58 -10.20 -7.18 0.19
N PHE A 59 -10.41 -8.49 -0.01
CA PHE A 59 -9.69 -9.24 -1.03
C PHE A 59 -9.89 -8.66 -2.43
N MET A 60 -11.12 -8.24 -2.76
CA MET A 60 -11.44 -7.62 -4.05
C MET A 60 -10.83 -6.23 -4.24
N GLN A 61 -10.43 -5.55 -3.16
CA GLN A 61 -9.77 -4.25 -3.21
C GLN A 61 -8.25 -4.35 -3.40
N ILE A 62 -7.66 -5.55 -3.23
CA ILE A 62 -6.21 -5.74 -3.41
C ILE A 62 -5.86 -5.58 -4.90
N PRO A 63 -4.96 -4.65 -5.26
CA PRO A 63 -4.54 -4.46 -6.64
C PRO A 63 -3.51 -5.52 -7.05
N PHE A 64 -3.96 -6.74 -7.34
CA PHE A 64 -3.10 -7.83 -7.77
C PHE A 64 -2.40 -7.48 -9.09
N ASN A 65 -1.16 -7.97 -9.24
CA ASN A 65 -0.32 -7.77 -10.45
C ASN A 65 -0.01 -6.30 -10.80
N THR A 66 -0.33 -5.36 -9.90
CA THR A 66 -0.03 -3.93 -10.10
C THR A 66 1.29 -3.59 -9.43
N TYR A 67 2.38 -3.64 -10.17
CA TYR A 67 3.71 -3.33 -9.67
C TYR A 67 4.18 -1.99 -10.22
N LYS A 68 4.54 -1.06 -9.33
CA LYS A 68 5.22 0.18 -9.68
C LYS A 68 6.73 -0.01 -9.46
N SER A 69 7.49 -0.12 -10.52
CA SER A 69 8.95 -0.08 -10.49
C SER A 69 9.46 1.35 -10.55
N LEU A 70 10.73 1.57 -10.22
CA LEU A 70 11.38 2.85 -10.49
C LEU A 70 11.35 3.14 -11.98
N PRO A 71 11.11 4.41 -12.39
CA PRO A 71 11.04 4.78 -13.81
C PRO A 71 12.41 4.73 -14.49
N ILE A 72 13.48 4.54 -13.72
CA ILE A 72 14.85 4.57 -14.20
C ILE A 72 15.67 3.41 -13.63
N SER A 73 16.59 2.90 -14.43
CA SER A 73 17.59 1.90 -14.05
C SER A 73 18.92 2.24 -14.70
N ILE A 74 20.00 1.62 -14.25
CA ILE A 74 21.35 1.84 -14.80
C ILE A 74 21.42 1.59 -16.32
N ASN A 75 20.53 0.75 -16.85
CA ASN A 75 20.48 0.43 -18.28
C ASN A 75 19.96 1.59 -19.15
N ASN A 76 19.35 2.61 -18.56
CA ASN A 76 18.85 3.78 -19.27
C ASN A 76 19.97 4.79 -19.66
N GLY A 77 21.19 4.59 -19.15
CA GLY A 77 22.33 5.44 -19.42
C GLY A 77 22.65 6.41 -18.28
N MET A 78 23.93 6.85 -18.25
CA MET A 78 24.48 7.64 -17.15
C MET A 78 23.83 9.03 -17.04
N GLU A 79 23.56 9.66 -18.17
CA GLU A 79 22.97 11.01 -18.23
C GLU A 79 21.57 11.05 -17.62
N GLN A 80 20.71 10.08 -17.99
CA GLN A 80 19.35 10.00 -17.44
C GLN A 80 19.34 9.67 -15.94
N CYS A 81 20.28 8.83 -15.50
CA CYS A 81 20.45 8.54 -14.08
C CYS A 81 20.88 9.78 -13.30
N HIS A 82 21.83 10.57 -13.86
CA HIS A 82 22.26 11.82 -13.24
C HIS A 82 21.13 12.83 -13.14
N ASP A 83 20.36 13.03 -14.20
CA ASP A 83 19.19 13.92 -14.21
C ASP A 83 18.13 13.52 -13.19
N TYR A 84 17.87 12.23 -13.09
CA TYR A 84 16.92 11.71 -12.11
C TYR A 84 17.41 11.94 -10.68
N MET A 85 18.69 11.70 -10.39
CA MET A 85 19.28 11.96 -9.08
C MET A 85 19.24 13.45 -8.73
N THR A 86 19.54 14.32 -9.68
CA THR A 86 19.46 15.78 -9.48
C THR A 86 18.03 16.22 -9.16
N LYS A 87 17.05 15.79 -9.95
CA LYS A 87 15.63 16.04 -9.68
C LYS A 87 15.17 15.49 -8.33
N SER A 88 15.64 14.31 -7.96
CA SER A 88 15.34 13.71 -6.67
C SER A 88 15.87 14.54 -5.50
N LYS A 89 17.07 15.09 -5.64
CA LYS A 89 17.64 16.02 -4.65
C LYS A 89 16.80 17.29 -4.54
N ASP A 90 16.41 17.88 -5.65
CA ASP A 90 15.58 19.10 -5.67
C ASP A 90 14.21 18.84 -5.00
N ILE A 91 13.61 17.67 -5.24
CA ILE A 91 12.35 17.28 -4.56
C ILE A 91 12.55 17.22 -3.04
N LEU A 92 13.63 16.62 -2.54
CA LEU A 92 13.93 16.56 -1.10
C LEU A 92 14.21 17.94 -0.52
N ASP A 93 14.92 18.80 -1.24
CA ASP A 93 15.26 20.15 -0.77
C ASP A 93 14.03 21.06 -0.72
N ASN A 94 13.09 20.88 -1.64
CA ASN A 94 11.81 21.59 -1.63
C ASN A 94 10.83 21.03 -0.59
N ALA A 95 10.92 19.75 -0.24
CA ALA A 95 10.01 19.12 0.73
C ALA A 95 10.27 19.61 2.17
N VAL A 96 11.53 19.72 2.58
CA VAL A 96 11.90 20.09 3.96
C VAL A 96 13.22 20.85 3.98
N TYR A 97 13.27 21.90 4.77
CA TYR A 97 14.52 22.62 5.04
C TYR A 97 15.43 21.81 5.99
N GLY A 98 16.73 21.76 5.70
CA GLY A 98 17.70 21.01 6.52
C GLY A 98 17.59 19.50 6.35
N LEU A 99 17.80 18.75 7.43
CA LEU A 99 17.84 17.27 7.47
C LEU A 99 18.83 16.67 6.44
N ASN A 100 20.00 17.30 6.25
CA ASN A 100 20.96 16.98 5.19
C ASN A 100 21.45 15.53 5.27
N ASP A 101 21.71 15.00 6.47
CA ASP A 101 22.16 13.62 6.66
C ASP A 101 21.07 12.62 6.22
N ALA A 102 19.80 12.88 6.60
CA ALA A 102 18.69 12.04 6.18
C ALA A 102 18.48 12.09 4.67
N LYS A 103 18.56 13.27 4.06
CA LYS A 103 18.47 13.45 2.60
C LYS A 103 19.60 12.71 1.88
N LEU A 104 20.82 12.79 2.41
CA LEU A 104 21.98 12.09 1.83
C LEU A 104 21.76 10.57 1.85
N GLN A 105 21.30 10.02 2.97
CA GLN A 105 21.01 8.59 3.06
C GLN A 105 19.89 8.15 2.12
N ILE A 106 18.83 8.97 1.99
CA ILE A 106 17.76 8.72 1.01
C ILE A 106 18.32 8.71 -0.41
N MET A 107 19.16 9.67 -0.76
CA MET A 107 19.81 9.75 -2.08
C MET A 107 20.70 8.53 -2.36
N GLN A 108 21.46 8.06 -1.35
CA GLN A 108 22.26 6.83 -1.48
C GLN A 108 21.39 5.60 -1.74
N MET A 109 20.24 5.49 -1.07
CA MET A 109 19.30 4.41 -1.31
C MET A 109 18.66 4.47 -2.69
N VAL A 110 18.27 5.65 -3.15
CA VAL A 110 17.74 5.83 -4.50
C VAL A 110 18.79 5.39 -5.53
N GLY A 111 20.08 5.79 -5.35
CA GLY A 111 21.18 5.31 -6.16
C GLY A 111 21.36 3.79 -6.14
N GLN A 112 21.20 3.17 -4.97
CA GLN A 112 21.25 1.71 -4.84
C GLN A 112 20.13 1.02 -5.62
N TRP A 113 18.90 1.54 -5.55
CA TRP A 113 17.76 0.98 -6.29
C TRP A 113 17.89 1.14 -7.81
N ILE A 114 18.49 2.26 -8.27
CA ILE A 114 18.80 2.47 -9.70
C ILE A 114 19.83 1.43 -10.17
N SER A 115 20.85 1.18 -9.34
CA SER A 115 21.92 0.24 -9.66
C SER A 115 21.48 -1.22 -9.60
N ASN A 116 20.59 -1.54 -8.66
CA ASN A 116 20.05 -2.89 -8.47
C ASN A 116 18.52 -2.89 -8.37
N PRO A 117 17.80 -2.89 -9.49
CA PRO A 117 16.33 -2.90 -9.51
C PRO A 117 15.67 -4.12 -8.84
N LYS A 118 16.43 -5.19 -8.63
CA LYS A 118 15.97 -6.41 -7.95
C LYS A 118 16.25 -6.43 -6.45
N SER A 119 16.79 -5.33 -5.90
CA SER A 119 17.04 -5.26 -4.46
C SER A 119 15.74 -5.39 -3.66
N VAL A 120 15.82 -6.10 -2.55
CA VAL A 120 14.73 -6.22 -1.58
C VAL A 120 14.43 -4.85 -0.99
N GLY A 121 13.16 -4.61 -0.61
CA GLY A 121 12.75 -3.36 0.02
C GLY A 121 13.60 -3.00 1.25
N THR A 122 13.78 -1.72 1.49
CA THR A 122 14.62 -1.19 2.56
C THR A 122 13.76 -0.58 3.66
N ALA A 123 14.09 -0.88 4.92
CA ALA A 123 13.51 -0.20 6.07
C ALA A 123 14.39 0.98 6.48
N ILE A 124 13.77 2.15 6.66
CA ILE A 124 14.45 3.37 7.11
C ILE A 124 13.87 3.78 8.46
N ALA A 125 14.72 4.02 9.44
CA ALA A 125 14.34 4.61 10.71
C ALA A 125 14.82 6.07 10.78
N ILE A 126 13.88 7.01 10.89
CA ILE A 126 14.18 8.43 11.05
C ILE A 126 13.81 8.85 12.46
N LYS A 127 14.82 9.21 13.28
CA LYS A 127 14.66 9.70 14.65
C LYS A 127 15.01 11.18 14.72
N GLY A 128 14.27 11.93 15.52
CA GLY A 128 14.56 13.35 15.74
C GLY A 128 13.45 14.02 16.54
N PRO A 129 13.63 15.28 16.96
CA PRO A 129 12.63 16.06 17.69
C PRO A 129 11.30 16.18 16.96
N MET A 130 10.24 16.50 17.68
CA MET A 130 8.92 16.78 17.10
C MET A 130 8.98 18.03 16.21
N GLY A 131 8.16 18.10 15.17
CA GLY A 131 8.03 19.28 14.31
C GLY A 131 9.17 19.51 13.31
N THR A 132 10.16 18.61 13.19
CA THR A 132 11.30 18.75 12.26
C THR A 132 11.02 18.32 10.82
N GLY A 133 9.78 18.00 10.47
CA GLY A 133 9.42 17.66 9.09
C GLY A 133 9.68 16.19 8.68
N LYS A 134 9.90 15.26 9.63
CA LYS A 134 10.18 13.86 9.30
C LYS A 134 9.09 13.20 8.42
N THR A 135 7.84 13.37 8.80
CA THR A 135 6.70 12.83 8.03
C THR A 135 6.57 13.52 6.67
N THR A 136 6.81 14.83 6.63
CA THR A 136 6.78 15.60 5.38
C THR A 136 7.87 15.15 4.42
N LEU A 137 9.08 14.85 4.93
CA LEU A 137 10.18 14.32 4.14
C LEU A 137 9.81 13.00 3.45
N VAL A 138 9.08 12.13 4.13
CA VAL A 138 8.61 10.86 3.54
C VAL A 138 7.47 11.11 2.55
N LYS A 139 6.44 11.86 2.96
CA LYS A 139 5.23 12.11 2.17
C LYS A 139 5.50 12.93 0.92
N GLU A 140 6.21 14.06 1.05
CA GLU A 140 6.46 15.00 -0.05
C GLU A 140 7.81 14.77 -0.74
N GLY A 141 8.73 14.05 -0.11
CA GLY A 141 10.03 13.71 -0.67
C GLY A 141 10.04 12.31 -1.26
N ILE A 142 10.16 11.29 -0.43
CA ILE A 142 10.37 9.89 -0.88
C ILE A 142 9.22 9.40 -1.77
N SER A 143 7.97 9.65 -1.39
CA SER A 143 6.80 9.22 -2.16
C SER A 143 6.81 9.78 -3.58
N LYS A 144 7.16 11.07 -3.74
CA LYS A 144 7.25 11.72 -5.05
C LYS A 144 8.43 11.21 -5.89
N ILE A 145 9.60 10.98 -5.27
CA ILE A 145 10.75 10.40 -5.96
C ILE A 145 10.40 9.02 -6.51
N LEU A 146 9.76 8.17 -5.69
CA LEU A 146 9.39 6.81 -6.09
C LEU A 146 8.13 6.75 -6.96
N ASN A 147 7.42 7.86 -7.11
CA ASN A 147 6.10 7.92 -7.74
C ASN A 147 5.15 6.85 -7.17
N ARG A 148 5.12 6.73 -5.84
CA ARG A 148 4.28 5.78 -5.10
C ARG A 148 3.39 6.52 -4.12
N ASP A 149 2.22 5.97 -3.91
CA ASP A 149 1.29 6.50 -2.92
C ASP A 149 1.84 6.34 -1.50
N PHE A 150 1.50 7.28 -0.62
CA PHE A 150 1.93 7.29 0.76
C PHE A 150 0.85 6.71 1.66
N ALA A 151 1.18 5.68 2.41
CA ALA A 151 0.34 5.13 3.47
C ALA A 151 0.91 5.49 4.84
N PHE A 152 0.08 6.04 5.73
CA PHE A 152 0.47 6.44 7.07
C PHE A 152 -0.24 5.59 8.12
N ILE A 153 0.54 4.92 8.96
CA ILE A 153 0.04 4.15 10.09
C ILE A 153 0.56 4.78 11.38
N ALA A 154 -0.34 5.47 12.11
CA ALA A 154 0.00 6.07 13.39
C ALA A 154 0.00 5.00 14.48
N LEU A 155 1.13 4.80 15.15
CA LEU A 155 1.27 3.86 16.27
C LEU A 155 1.03 4.52 17.64
N GLY A 156 0.91 5.86 17.69
CA GLY A 156 0.62 6.59 18.92
C GLY A 156 -0.77 6.20 19.45
N GLY A 157 -0.80 5.55 20.62
CA GLY A 157 -2.05 5.07 21.23
C GLY A 157 -2.42 3.61 20.87
N ALA A 158 -1.68 2.93 20.02
CA ALA A 158 -1.82 1.50 19.82
C ALA A 158 -1.27 0.76 21.05
N THR A 159 -2.15 0.08 21.78
CA THR A 159 -1.80 -0.67 23.00
C THR A 159 -1.58 -2.15 22.73
N ASP A 160 -1.97 -2.64 21.56
CA ASP A 160 -1.96 -4.06 21.21
C ASP A 160 -1.35 -4.26 19.81
N SER A 161 -0.58 -5.33 19.66
CA SER A 161 0.01 -5.77 18.39
C SER A 161 -1.05 -6.16 17.36
N SER A 162 -2.23 -6.58 17.79
CA SER A 162 -3.36 -6.93 16.93
C SER A 162 -3.80 -5.79 16.00
N PHE A 163 -3.52 -4.54 16.37
CA PHE A 163 -3.75 -3.39 15.47
C PHE A 163 -2.94 -3.49 14.18
N LEU A 164 -1.71 -4.00 14.23
CA LEU A 164 -0.85 -4.17 13.07
C LEU A 164 -1.02 -5.52 12.39
N GLU A 165 -1.02 -6.60 13.17
CA GLU A 165 -0.99 -7.98 12.69
C GLU A 165 -2.38 -8.58 12.49
N GLY A 166 -3.40 -7.99 13.12
CA GLY A 166 -4.75 -8.55 13.16
C GLY A 166 -4.92 -9.63 14.22
N HIS A 167 -6.11 -10.19 14.29
CA HIS A 167 -6.46 -11.28 15.20
C HIS A 167 -6.38 -12.62 14.47
N SER A 168 -6.17 -13.70 15.22
CA SER A 168 -6.28 -15.05 14.66
C SER A 168 -7.63 -15.24 14.01
N TYR A 169 -7.67 -15.79 12.81
CA TYR A 169 -8.89 -16.02 12.03
C TYR A 169 -9.90 -16.96 12.74
N THR A 170 -9.44 -17.74 13.71
CA THR A 170 -10.29 -18.65 14.50
C THR A 170 -11.23 -17.95 15.48
N TYR A 171 -10.94 -16.70 15.85
CA TYR A 171 -11.80 -15.95 16.76
C TYR A 171 -13.00 -15.36 16.03
N GLU A 172 -14.18 -15.41 16.69
CA GLU A 172 -15.38 -14.72 16.21
C GLU A 172 -15.12 -13.21 16.19
N GLY A 173 -15.59 -12.53 15.13
CA GLY A 173 -15.36 -11.09 14.97
C GLY A 173 -13.90 -10.70 14.68
N SER A 174 -13.02 -11.66 14.33
CA SER A 174 -11.63 -11.37 13.99
C SER A 174 -11.53 -10.44 12.78
N THR A 175 -10.65 -9.46 12.90
CA THR A 175 -10.33 -8.50 11.82
C THR A 175 -8.86 -8.60 11.47
N TRP A 176 -8.53 -8.30 10.23
CA TRP A 176 -7.13 -8.18 9.79
C TRP A 176 -6.48 -6.94 10.37
N GLY A 177 -5.15 -6.94 10.41
CA GLY A 177 -4.34 -5.80 10.83
C GLY A 177 -4.29 -4.69 9.77
N LYS A 178 -3.51 -3.67 10.08
CA LYS A 178 -3.27 -2.53 9.18
C LYS A 178 -2.13 -2.78 8.17
N ILE A 179 -1.33 -3.83 8.39
CA ILE A 179 -0.23 -4.25 7.51
C ILE A 179 -0.64 -5.46 6.69
#